data_576d1540a7b7c94d49f6fdbda5528db4
#
_entry.id   576d1540a7b7c94d49f6fdbda5528db4
#
_cell.length_a   1.000
_cell.length_b   1.000
_cell.length_c   1.000
_cell.angle_alpha   90.00
_cell.angle_beta   90.00
_cell.angle_gamma   90.00
#
_symmetry.space_group_name_H-M   'P 1'
#
loop_
_entity.id
_entity.type
_entity.pdbx_description
1 polymer ?
#
loop_
_entity_poly.entity_id
_entity_poly.type
_entity_poly.pdbx_seq_one_letter_code
_entity_poly.pdbx_strand_id
1 'polypeptide(L)'
;MELKKNYKFWFATGSQDLYGDECLSHVAKHAQIIVQNFNESGILPFEVVWKPTLIDSTSIRRTFEEANADEECAGVITWMHTFSPAKSWIAGLQAFKKPLLHLHTQFNEEIPYDTIDMDFMNENQSAHGDREFGHIVTRMGIPREVVVGYYESKEVKEKIASWMRSAIGMVESKNIRVVRIADNMRNVAVTEGDKVEAQIKFGWEIDAYPVNEVVDYVNAVSKGAIDALTQLYYEKYNLLLEGRDPIEFKKHVEVQAGIEIGLEKFLKDHDYQAIVTHFGDLGGLKQLPGLAIQRLMEKGYGFGAEGDWKTAAMVRLMKVMTAGKKDAKGTSFMEDYTYNFVPGKEGILEAHMLEVCPTIADGPVSIKVNPLSMGDREDPARLVFTAKEGEGIATSLIDLGHRFRLIINKVDCKKTEKPMPELPVATAFWTPKPDLYKGAEAWILAGGAHHTAFSYDLSVDQMVAWAEAMGIESVVIDENTDIRILKNELRWNEVVYR
;
A
#
# COMPACT_ATOMS: atom_id res chain seq x y z
N MET A 1 5.57 11.45 -0.85
CA MET A 1 6.43 10.71 0.13
C MET A 1 7.60 10.09 -0.62
N GLU A 2 8.78 10.11 -0.06
CA GLU A 2 9.97 9.42 -0.57
C GLU A 2 10.28 8.19 0.30
N LEU A 3 10.81 7.14 -0.33
CA LEU A 3 11.29 5.96 0.37
C LEU A 3 12.64 6.27 1.03
N LYS A 4 12.90 5.67 2.19
CA LYS A 4 14.18 5.86 2.89
C LYS A 4 15.36 5.20 2.17
N LYS A 5 15.10 4.15 1.36
CA LYS A 5 16.09 3.35 0.64
C LYS A 5 15.95 3.55 -0.87
N ASN A 6 17.07 3.46 -1.59
CA ASN A 6 17.09 3.48 -3.05
C ASN A 6 16.93 2.05 -3.60
N TYR A 7 15.69 1.57 -3.65
CA TYR A 7 15.39 0.19 -4.05
C TYR A 7 15.71 -0.09 -5.52
N LYS A 8 16.20 -1.31 -5.77
CA LYS A 8 16.53 -1.87 -7.07
C LYS A 8 15.96 -3.28 -7.20
N PHE A 9 15.78 -3.73 -8.42
CA PHE A 9 15.36 -5.10 -8.72
C PHE A 9 16.46 -5.82 -9.49
N TRP A 10 16.79 -7.03 -9.08
CA TRP A 10 17.82 -7.81 -9.74
C TRP A 10 17.22 -8.61 -10.89
N PHE A 11 17.93 -8.65 -12.03
CA PHE A 11 17.56 -9.46 -13.19
C PHE A 11 18.50 -10.67 -13.26
N ALA A 12 17.95 -11.87 -13.04
CA ALA A 12 18.66 -13.13 -12.95
C ALA A 12 18.30 -14.04 -14.12
N THR A 13 19.26 -14.26 -15.03
CA THR A 13 19.05 -15.07 -16.24
C THR A 13 19.65 -16.44 -16.05
N GLY A 14 18.85 -17.50 -16.29
CA GLY A 14 19.29 -18.88 -16.22
C GLY A 14 19.81 -19.42 -17.55
N SER A 15 20.85 -20.24 -17.47
CA SER A 15 21.41 -21.05 -18.56
C SER A 15 22.12 -22.29 -18.00
N GLN A 16 23.01 -22.92 -18.76
CA GLN A 16 23.88 -24.03 -18.30
C GLN A 16 25.16 -24.10 -19.12
N ASP A 17 26.21 -24.67 -18.53
CA ASP A 17 27.54 -24.82 -19.17
C ASP A 17 27.54 -25.67 -20.44
N LEU A 18 26.54 -26.54 -20.61
CA LEU A 18 26.43 -27.42 -21.76
C LEU A 18 26.46 -26.69 -23.11
N TYR A 19 26.02 -25.42 -23.12
CA TYR A 19 25.94 -24.62 -24.36
C TYR A 19 27.27 -23.94 -24.75
N GLY A 20 28.29 -23.96 -23.88
CA GLY A 20 29.60 -23.40 -24.13
C GLY A 20 29.69 -21.87 -23.98
N ASP A 21 30.91 -21.35 -23.96
CA ASP A 21 31.23 -19.96 -23.63
C ASP A 21 30.61 -18.95 -24.60
N GLU A 22 30.54 -19.27 -25.89
CA GLU A 22 29.97 -18.39 -26.91
C GLU A 22 28.48 -18.15 -26.69
N CYS A 23 27.70 -19.21 -26.50
CA CYS A 23 26.27 -19.11 -26.21
C CYS A 23 26.03 -18.37 -24.86
N LEU A 24 26.83 -18.67 -23.82
CA LEU A 24 26.72 -17.99 -22.53
C LEU A 24 27.04 -16.49 -22.64
N SER A 25 27.97 -16.11 -23.52
CA SER A 25 28.25 -14.70 -23.84
C SER A 25 27.07 -14.01 -24.50
N HIS A 26 26.38 -14.69 -25.45
CA HIS A 26 25.17 -14.17 -26.07
C HIS A 26 24.02 -14.01 -25.07
N VAL A 27 23.80 -15.01 -24.22
CA VAL A 27 22.80 -14.97 -23.16
C VAL A 27 23.01 -13.77 -22.24
N ALA A 28 24.26 -13.53 -21.81
CA ALA A 28 24.60 -12.38 -20.97
C ALA A 28 24.33 -11.04 -21.68
N LYS A 29 24.70 -10.94 -22.97
CA LYS A 29 24.47 -9.74 -23.79
C LYS A 29 22.97 -9.46 -23.99
N HIS A 30 22.19 -10.49 -24.31
CA HIS A 30 20.75 -10.37 -24.48
C HIS A 30 20.07 -9.93 -23.17
N ALA A 31 20.47 -10.50 -22.02
CA ALA A 31 19.98 -10.09 -20.74
C ALA A 31 20.29 -8.61 -20.42
N GLN A 32 21.48 -8.14 -20.74
CA GLN A 32 21.87 -6.73 -20.58
C GLN A 32 21.05 -5.79 -21.47
N ILE A 33 20.73 -6.20 -22.70
CA ILE A 33 19.87 -5.43 -23.62
C ILE A 33 18.46 -5.32 -23.05
N ILE A 34 17.89 -6.40 -22.51
CA ILE A 34 16.57 -6.37 -21.87
C ILE A 34 16.59 -5.41 -20.68
N VAL A 35 17.58 -5.51 -19.80
CA VAL A 35 17.72 -4.62 -18.64
C VAL A 35 17.86 -3.17 -19.06
N GLN A 36 18.69 -2.87 -20.07
CA GLN A 36 18.80 -1.53 -20.62
C GLN A 36 17.46 -1.01 -21.16
N ASN A 37 16.74 -1.83 -21.92
CA ASN A 37 15.42 -1.48 -22.47
C ASN A 37 14.41 -1.17 -21.33
N PHE A 38 14.43 -1.92 -20.25
CA PHE A 38 13.59 -1.65 -19.08
C PHE A 38 13.94 -0.32 -18.43
N ASN A 39 15.19 -0.06 -18.15
CA ASN A 39 15.65 1.16 -17.46
C ASN A 39 15.45 2.44 -18.33
N GLU A 40 15.58 2.34 -19.64
CA GLU A 40 15.39 3.46 -20.56
C GLU A 40 13.91 3.72 -20.92
N SER A 41 13.01 2.80 -20.58
CA SER A 41 11.59 2.89 -20.97
C SER A 41 10.84 4.06 -20.33
N GLY A 42 11.28 4.56 -19.19
CA GLY A 42 10.57 5.55 -18.39
C GLY A 42 9.26 5.04 -17.75
N ILE A 43 8.94 3.73 -17.89
CA ILE A 43 7.73 3.09 -17.37
C ILE A 43 8.00 2.48 -15.98
N LEU A 44 9.14 1.82 -15.80
CA LEU A 44 9.49 1.17 -14.55
C LEU A 44 9.80 2.22 -13.48
N PRO A 45 9.23 2.08 -12.27
CA PRO A 45 9.44 3.04 -11.18
C PRO A 45 10.79 2.89 -10.47
N PHE A 46 11.50 1.77 -10.67
CA PHE A 46 12.76 1.44 -10.02
C PHE A 46 13.76 0.86 -11.01
N GLU A 47 15.04 1.02 -10.70
CA GLU A 47 16.16 0.47 -11.48
C GLU A 47 16.15 -1.06 -11.48
N VAL A 48 16.41 -1.65 -12.64
CA VAL A 48 16.70 -3.08 -12.81
C VAL A 48 18.21 -3.26 -12.96
N VAL A 49 18.82 -4.15 -12.18
CA VAL A 49 20.24 -4.43 -12.17
C VAL A 49 20.50 -5.83 -12.72
N TRP A 50 21.24 -5.92 -13.80
CA TRP A 50 21.67 -7.20 -14.37
C TRP A 50 22.60 -7.94 -13.42
N LYS A 51 22.41 -9.26 -13.28
CA LYS A 51 23.31 -10.16 -12.56
C LYS A 51 23.91 -11.15 -13.55
N PRO A 52 25.16 -11.60 -13.33
CA PRO A 52 25.81 -12.61 -14.16
C PRO A 52 24.93 -13.83 -14.40
N THR A 53 25.00 -14.42 -15.60
CA THR A 53 24.22 -15.61 -15.97
C THR A 53 24.41 -16.75 -14.98
N LEU A 54 23.32 -17.32 -14.53
CA LEU A 54 23.27 -18.39 -13.52
C LEU A 54 23.27 -19.75 -14.20
N ILE A 55 24.33 -20.55 -14.00
CA ILE A 55 24.59 -21.79 -14.76
C ILE A 55 24.55 -23.04 -13.90
N ASP A 56 24.68 -22.92 -12.58
CA ASP A 56 24.73 -24.05 -11.65
C ASP A 56 24.12 -23.73 -10.29
N SER A 57 23.89 -24.76 -9.47
CA SER A 57 23.27 -24.63 -8.15
C SER A 57 24.02 -23.70 -7.19
N THR A 58 25.34 -23.59 -7.32
CA THR A 58 26.17 -22.76 -6.43
C THR A 58 26.02 -21.29 -6.76
N SER A 59 26.12 -20.92 -8.03
CA SER A 59 25.93 -19.55 -8.50
C SER A 59 24.50 -19.05 -8.24
N ILE A 60 23.51 -19.89 -8.48
CA ILE A 60 22.10 -19.59 -8.23
C ILE A 60 21.87 -19.33 -6.72
N ARG A 61 22.28 -20.27 -5.86
CA ARG A 61 22.11 -20.12 -4.40
C ARG A 61 22.80 -18.86 -3.89
N ARG A 62 24.05 -18.64 -4.28
CA ARG A 62 24.82 -17.47 -3.87
C ARG A 62 24.13 -16.16 -4.27
N THR A 63 23.64 -16.05 -5.49
CA THR A 63 22.93 -14.86 -5.96
C THR A 63 21.66 -14.57 -5.14
N PHE A 64 20.90 -15.60 -4.78
CA PHE A 64 19.71 -15.41 -3.95
C PHE A 64 20.03 -15.10 -2.48
N GLU A 65 21.09 -15.68 -1.92
CA GLU A 65 21.60 -15.33 -0.60
C GLU A 65 22.10 -13.88 -0.56
N GLU A 66 22.83 -13.44 -1.58
CA GLU A 66 23.28 -12.05 -1.75
C GLU A 66 22.08 -11.10 -1.91
N ALA A 67 21.05 -11.47 -2.68
CA ALA A 67 19.85 -10.69 -2.82
C ALA A 67 19.10 -10.52 -1.49
N ASN A 68 19.06 -11.56 -0.64
CA ASN A 68 18.46 -11.46 0.69
C ASN A 68 19.24 -10.47 1.59
N ALA A 69 20.58 -10.47 1.51
CA ALA A 69 21.45 -9.64 2.34
C ALA A 69 21.51 -8.17 1.88
N ASP A 70 21.27 -7.91 0.60
CA ASP A 70 21.29 -6.54 0.04
C ASP A 70 19.99 -5.81 0.40
N GLU A 71 20.08 -4.83 1.30
CA GLU A 71 18.95 -4.04 1.75
C GLU A 71 18.29 -3.18 0.66
N GLU A 72 19.00 -2.86 -0.42
CA GLU A 72 18.46 -2.13 -1.57
C GLU A 72 17.79 -3.07 -2.59
N CYS A 73 18.07 -4.37 -2.58
CA CYS A 73 17.39 -5.33 -3.44
C CYS A 73 15.94 -5.54 -2.97
N ALA A 74 14.96 -5.06 -3.72
CA ALA A 74 13.54 -5.21 -3.38
C ALA A 74 12.90 -6.50 -3.94
N GLY A 75 13.56 -7.19 -4.88
CA GLY A 75 13.07 -8.42 -5.49
C GLY A 75 13.93 -8.88 -6.65
N VAL A 76 13.63 -10.06 -7.16
CA VAL A 76 14.35 -10.67 -8.28
C VAL A 76 13.38 -10.97 -9.41
N ILE A 77 13.78 -10.57 -10.63
CA ILE A 77 13.14 -10.94 -11.90
C ILE A 77 13.96 -12.09 -12.49
N THR A 78 13.34 -13.22 -12.71
CA THR A 78 13.98 -14.38 -13.34
C THR A 78 13.54 -14.56 -14.79
N TRP A 79 14.46 -14.95 -15.64
CA TRP A 79 14.24 -15.28 -17.05
C TRP A 79 15.13 -16.45 -17.49
N MET A 80 14.55 -17.44 -18.16
CA MET A 80 15.29 -18.56 -18.73
C MET A 80 15.42 -18.35 -20.23
N HIS A 81 16.58 -17.85 -20.69
CA HIS A 81 16.82 -17.60 -22.11
C HIS A 81 17.05 -18.91 -22.87
N THR A 82 17.90 -19.77 -22.32
CA THR A 82 18.11 -21.14 -22.75
C THR A 82 17.42 -22.11 -21.80
N PHE A 83 17.59 -23.41 -22.03
CA PHE A 83 17.21 -24.39 -21.01
C PHE A 83 18.15 -24.29 -19.80
N SER A 84 17.60 -23.96 -18.66
CA SER A 84 18.28 -24.00 -17.37
C SER A 84 17.67 -25.10 -16.52
N PRO A 85 18.43 -26.14 -16.13
CA PRO A 85 17.87 -27.28 -15.41
C PRO A 85 17.24 -26.86 -14.08
N ALA A 86 15.93 -27.07 -13.90
CA ALA A 86 15.18 -26.57 -12.76
C ALA A 86 15.68 -27.11 -11.41
N LYS A 87 16.23 -28.31 -11.36
CA LYS A 87 16.82 -28.87 -10.13
C LYS A 87 17.96 -28.03 -9.59
N SER A 88 18.69 -27.32 -10.43
CA SER A 88 19.77 -26.39 -10.02
C SER A 88 19.27 -25.20 -9.24
N TRP A 89 17.99 -24.83 -9.41
CA TRP A 89 17.37 -23.68 -8.74
C TRP A 89 16.85 -23.98 -7.34
N ILE A 90 16.68 -25.25 -6.97
CA ILE A 90 16.01 -25.64 -5.71
C ILE A 90 16.68 -25.00 -4.49
N ALA A 91 18.01 -25.13 -4.36
CA ALA A 91 18.71 -24.59 -3.18
C ALA A 91 18.63 -23.05 -3.09
N GLY A 92 18.73 -22.36 -4.22
CA GLY A 92 18.58 -20.91 -4.26
C GLY A 92 17.15 -20.46 -3.92
N LEU A 93 16.15 -21.10 -4.52
CA LEU A 93 14.75 -20.83 -4.26
C LEU A 93 14.34 -21.09 -2.79
N GLN A 94 14.89 -22.15 -2.16
CA GLN A 94 14.67 -22.42 -0.74
C GLN A 94 15.26 -21.35 0.17
N ALA A 95 16.40 -20.78 -0.21
CA ALA A 95 17.06 -19.71 0.55
C ALA A 95 16.39 -18.36 0.38
N PHE A 96 15.70 -18.12 -0.76
CA PHE A 96 15.18 -16.81 -1.15
C PHE A 96 14.01 -16.35 -0.27
N LYS A 97 14.02 -15.06 0.15
CA LYS A 97 13.06 -14.48 1.10
C LYS A 97 12.43 -13.17 0.60
N LYS A 98 12.71 -12.79 -0.63
CA LYS A 98 12.20 -11.54 -1.23
C LYS A 98 11.21 -11.83 -2.35
N PRO A 99 10.47 -10.81 -2.83
CA PRO A 99 9.54 -10.95 -3.95
C PRO A 99 10.21 -11.52 -5.20
N LEU A 100 9.53 -12.45 -5.86
CA LEU A 100 9.96 -13.09 -7.10
C LEU A 100 9.00 -12.75 -8.24
N LEU A 101 9.55 -12.33 -9.38
CA LEU A 101 8.83 -12.26 -10.65
C LEU A 101 9.46 -13.24 -11.64
N HIS A 102 8.63 -14.06 -12.26
CA HIS A 102 9.01 -14.90 -13.38
C HIS A 102 8.60 -14.21 -14.68
N LEU A 103 9.57 -13.62 -15.38
CA LEU A 103 9.37 -13.03 -16.70
C LEU A 103 9.45 -14.13 -17.74
N HIS A 104 8.34 -14.41 -18.41
CA HIS A 104 8.27 -15.35 -19.52
C HIS A 104 8.25 -14.59 -20.83
N THR A 105 9.43 -14.34 -21.37
CA THR A 105 9.65 -13.58 -22.62
C THR A 105 10.62 -14.31 -23.54
N GLN A 106 10.71 -13.87 -24.77
CA GLN A 106 11.71 -14.30 -25.74
C GLN A 106 12.53 -13.08 -26.18
N PHE A 107 13.83 -13.26 -26.48
CA PHE A 107 14.66 -12.19 -26.96
C PHE A 107 14.27 -11.73 -28.37
N ASN A 108 14.00 -12.71 -29.29
CA ASN A 108 13.45 -12.42 -30.60
C ASN A 108 11.93 -12.17 -30.53
N GLU A 109 11.45 -11.16 -31.26
CA GLU A 109 10.01 -10.89 -31.42
C GLU A 109 9.37 -11.90 -32.39
N GLU A 110 10.05 -12.18 -33.49
CA GLU A 110 9.58 -13.05 -34.56
C GLU A 110 10.49 -14.27 -34.75
N ILE A 111 9.92 -15.40 -35.18
CA ILE A 111 10.69 -16.57 -35.61
C ILE A 111 11.39 -16.24 -36.91
N PRO A 112 12.74 -16.33 -36.99
CA PRO A 112 13.47 -16.03 -38.22
C PRO A 112 13.35 -17.18 -39.25
N TYR A 113 12.19 -17.31 -39.87
CA TYR A 113 11.78 -18.43 -40.70
C TYR A 113 12.81 -18.86 -41.77
N ASP A 114 13.51 -17.92 -42.37
CA ASP A 114 14.46 -18.19 -43.44
C ASP A 114 15.85 -18.62 -42.95
N THR A 115 16.17 -18.39 -41.69
CA THR A 115 17.52 -18.58 -41.13
C THR A 115 17.56 -19.40 -39.85
N ILE A 116 16.42 -19.83 -39.34
CA ILE A 116 16.34 -20.61 -38.09
C ILE A 116 17.05 -21.95 -38.27
N ASP A 117 17.94 -22.27 -37.36
CA ASP A 117 18.69 -23.52 -37.29
C ASP A 117 18.67 -24.09 -35.85
N MET A 118 19.42 -25.15 -35.61
CA MET A 118 19.47 -25.81 -34.30
C MET A 118 20.23 -24.93 -33.25
N ASP A 119 21.20 -24.12 -33.67
CA ASP A 119 21.94 -23.26 -32.75
C ASP A 119 21.04 -22.12 -32.28
N PHE A 120 20.27 -21.50 -33.18
CA PHE A 120 19.23 -20.55 -32.79
C PHE A 120 18.21 -21.14 -31.83
N MET A 121 17.71 -22.37 -32.11
CA MET A 121 16.75 -23.04 -31.24
C MET A 121 17.32 -23.37 -29.85
N ASN A 122 18.58 -23.75 -29.77
CA ASN A 122 19.26 -24.04 -28.48
C ASN A 122 19.52 -22.76 -27.68
N GLU A 123 19.79 -21.65 -28.31
CA GLU A 123 19.98 -20.37 -27.65
C GLU A 123 18.64 -19.74 -27.20
N ASN A 124 17.61 -19.83 -28.03
CA ASN A 124 16.35 -19.12 -27.83
C ASN A 124 15.21 -20.09 -27.38
N GLN A 125 15.34 -20.62 -26.15
CA GLN A 125 14.45 -21.65 -25.61
C GLN A 125 13.59 -21.16 -24.44
N SER A 126 13.19 -19.91 -24.34
CA SER A 126 12.42 -19.42 -23.21
C SER A 126 11.11 -20.21 -23.02
N ALA A 127 10.40 -20.56 -24.08
CA ALA A 127 9.18 -21.38 -24.00
C ALA A 127 9.43 -22.75 -23.35
N HIS A 128 10.62 -23.32 -23.48
CA HIS A 128 11.02 -24.58 -22.88
C HIS A 128 11.59 -24.37 -21.47
N GLY A 129 12.60 -23.50 -21.32
CA GLY A 129 13.33 -23.27 -20.06
C GLY A 129 12.46 -22.68 -18.98
N ASP A 130 11.65 -21.68 -19.29
CA ASP A 130 10.73 -21.06 -18.32
C ASP A 130 9.62 -21.98 -17.84
N ARG A 131 9.16 -22.91 -18.67
CA ARG A 131 8.17 -23.90 -18.22
C ARG A 131 8.77 -24.90 -17.23
N GLU A 132 9.98 -25.34 -17.46
CA GLU A 132 10.72 -26.21 -16.51
C GLU A 132 11.00 -25.46 -15.19
N PHE A 133 11.45 -24.22 -15.25
CA PHE A 133 11.60 -23.36 -14.06
C PHE A 133 10.26 -23.12 -13.37
N GLY A 134 9.21 -22.76 -14.11
CA GLY A 134 7.86 -22.55 -13.56
C GLY A 134 7.31 -23.79 -12.86
N HIS A 135 7.59 -25.00 -13.39
CA HIS A 135 7.22 -26.27 -12.74
C HIS A 135 7.83 -26.39 -11.35
N ILE A 136 9.15 -26.17 -11.20
CA ILE A 136 9.81 -26.35 -9.89
C ILE A 136 9.34 -25.29 -8.88
N VAL A 137 9.18 -24.03 -9.29
CA VAL A 137 8.68 -22.96 -8.40
C VAL A 137 7.28 -23.30 -7.89
N THR A 138 6.38 -23.77 -8.79
CA THR A 138 5.03 -24.22 -8.40
C THR A 138 5.07 -25.42 -7.46
N ARG A 139 5.92 -26.43 -7.76
CA ARG A 139 6.07 -27.62 -6.91
C ARG A 139 6.57 -27.30 -5.50
N MET A 140 7.38 -26.25 -5.37
CA MET A 140 7.91 -25.77 -4.09
C MET A 140 6.90 -24.86 -3.34
N GLY A 141 5.77 -24.49 -3.93
CA GLY A 141 4.78 -23.61 -3.34
C GLY A 141 5.29 -22.19 -3.10
N ILE A 142 6.23 -21.72 -3.95
CA ILE A 142 6.79 -20.37 -3.81
C ILE A 142 5.89 -19.35 -4.49
N PRO A 143 5.38 -18.34 -3.75
CA PRO A 143 4.61 -17.25 -4.31
C PRO A 143 5.45 -16.45 -5.32
N ARG A 144 4.88 -16.13 -6.47
CA ARG A 144 5.52 -15.31 -7.48
C ARG A 144 4.52 -14.64 -8.38
N GLU A 145 4.90 -13.51 -8.96
CA GLU A 145 4.22 -12.95 -10.14
C GLU A 145 4.74 -13.62 -11.41
N VAL A 146 3.88 -13.82 -12.40
CA VAL A 146 4.26 -14.33 -13.72
C VAL A 146 3.82 -13.34 -14.78
N VAL A 147 4.80 -12.75 -15.49
CA VAL A 147 4.53 -11.83 -16.59
C VAL A 147 4.92 -12.48 -17.90
N VAL A 148 3.97 -12.61 -18.82
CA VAL A 148 4.15 -13.23 -20.14
C VAL A 148 4.03 -12.18 -21.23
N GLY A 149 4.96 -12.20 -22.19
CA GLY A 149 4.91 -11.36 -23.40
C GLY A 149 6.27 -10.86 -23.83
N TYR A 150 6.31 -10.17 -24.97
CA TYR A 150 7.54 -9.60 -25.52
C TYR A 150 8.05 -8.46 -24.64
N TYR A 151 9.31 -8.50 -24.22
CA TYR A 151 9.89 -7.60 -23.22
C TYR A 151 9.86 -6.10 -23.63
N GLU A 152 9.84 -5.79 -24.93
CA GLU A 152 9.74 -4.41 -25.39
C GLU A 152 8.31 -3.86 -25.32
N SER A 153 7.29 -4.73 -25.22
CA SER A 153 5.91 -4.29 -25.20
C SER A 153 5.61 -3.41 -23.97
N LYS A 154 4.79 -2.39 -24.19
CA LYS A 154 4.34 -1.49 -23.11
C LYS A 154 3.58 -2.26 -22.01
N GLU A 155 2.74 -3.20 -22.40
CA GLU A 155 1.93 -4.00 -21.48
C GLU A 155 2.79 -4.83 -20.51
N VAL A 156 3.85 -5.47 -21.00
CA VAL A 156 4.79 -6.23 -20.15
C VAL A 156 5.48 -5.29 -19.14
N LYS A 157 5.95 -4.15 -19.60
CA LYS A 157 6.60 -3.15 -18.74
C LYS A 157 5.64 -2.60 -17.67
N GLU A 158 4.39 -2.35 -18.04
CA GLU A 158 3.36 -1.88 -17.09
C GLU A 158 3.03 -2.96 -16.03
N LYS A 159 2.97 -4.25 -16.40
CA LYS A 159 2.80 -5.36 -15.46
C LYS A 159 4.01 -5.48 -14.51
N ILE A 160 5.23 -5.39 -15.04
CA ILE A 160 6.45 -5.37 -14.20
C ILE A 160 6.43 -4.17 -13.25
N ALA A 161 6.10 -2.97 -13.73
CA ALA A 161 6.00 -1.78 -12.90
C ALA A 161 4.94 -1.91 -11.79
N SER A 162 3.81 -2.55 -12.08
CA SER A 162 2.77 -2.85 -11.10
C SER A 162 3.29 -3.80 -10.02
N TRP A 163 3.94 -4.91 -10.43
CA TRP A 163 4.56 -5.84 -9.50
C TRP A 163 5.65 -5.19 -8.65
N MET A 164 6.50 -4.33 -9.22
CA MET A 164 7.52 -3.62 -8.45
C MET A 164 6.93 -2.84 -7.28
N ARG A 165 5.76 -2.21 -7.45
CA ARG A 165 5.06 -1.50 -6.36
C ARG A 165 4.56 -2.45 -5.28
N SER A 166 4.00 -3.59 -5.66
CA SER A 166 3.61 -4.65 -4.71
C SER A 166 4.83 -5.17 -3.95
N ALA A 167 5.94 -5.41 -4.66
CA ALA A 167 7.20 -5.88 -4.08
C ALA A 167 7.78 -4.87 -3.06
N ILE A 168 7.71 -3.57 -3.34
CA ILE A 168 8.06 -2.53 -2.36
C ILE A 168 7.16 -2.63 -1.12
N GLY A 169 5.86 -2.82 -1.30
CA GLY A 169 4.94 -3.07 -0.18
C GLY A 169 5.35 -4.27 0.66
N MET A 170 5.76 -5.37 0.02
CA MET A 170 6.20 -6.60 0.69
C MET A 170 7.48 -6.40 1.52
N VAL A 171 8.48 -5.68 1.00
CA VAL A 171 9.74 -5.46 1.72
C VAL A 171 9.63 -4.38 2.79
N GLU A 172 8.89 -3.30 2.51
CA GLU A 172 8.65 -2.21 3.45
C GLU A 172 7.65 -2.58 4.56
N SER A 173 6.77 -3.57 4.32
CA SER A 173 5.87 -4.08 5.36
C SER A 173 6.62 -4.42 6.64
N LYS A 174 7.77 -5.05 6.52
CA LYS A 174 8.64 -5.44 7.66
C LYS A 174 9.24 -4.26 8.44
N ASN A 175 9.11 -3.04 7.92
CA ASN A 175 9.63 -1.82 8.54
C ASN A 175 8.51 -0.94 9.11
N ILE A 176 7.24 -1.38 9.05
CA ILE A 176 6.12 -0.60 9.57
C ILE A 176 6.03 -0.78 11.08
N ARG A 177 6.20 0.34 11.79
CA ARG A 177 5.99 0.42 13.22
C ARG A 177 4.82 1.37 13.50
N VAL A 178 3.86 0.90 14.27
CA VAL A 178 2.63 1.63 14.60
C VAL A 178 2.64 1.96 16.09
N VAL A 179 2.45 3.21 16.43
CA VAL A 179 2.20 3.60 17.81
C VAL A 179 0.70 3.78 18.03
N ARG A 180 0.19 3.11 19.04
CA ARG A 180 -1.16 3.32 19.57
C ARG A 180 -1.06 4.21 20.81
N ILE A 181 -1.66 5.40 20.71
CA ILE A 181 -1.74 6.34 21.83
C ILE A 181 -3.00 6.01 22.63
N ALA A 182 -2.84 5.62 23.88
CA ALA A 182 -3.84 5.01 24.74
C ALA A 182 -4.20 3.58 24.34
N ASP A 183 -5.46 3.18 24.46
CA ASP A 183 -5.94 1.83 24.17
C ASP A 183 -6.94 1.80 23.00
N ASN A 184 -7.47 0.65 22.65
CA ASN A 184 -8.61 0.54 21.76
C ASN A 184 -9.87 1.16 22.40
N MET A 185 -10.74 1.70 21.58
CA MET A 185 -12.03 2.18 22.03
C MET A 185 -12.84 1.00 22.60
N ARG A 186 -13.37 1.18 23.83
CA ARG A 186 -14.06 0.12 24.54
C ARG A 186 -15.26 -0.39 23.74
N ASN A 187 -15.37 -1.71 23.63
CA ASN A 187 -16.46 -2.42 22.96
C ASN A 187 -16.53 -2.24 21.43
N VAL A 188 -15.50 -1.71 20.78
CA VAL A 188 -15.41 -1.63 19.32
C VAL A 188 -14.57 -2.79 18.80
N ALA A 189 -15.22 -3.89 18.43
CA ALA A 189 -14.58 -5.17 18.13
C ALA A 189 -13.60 -5.10 16.93
N VAL A 190 -13.92 -4.32 15.89
CA VAL A 190 -13.11 -4.26 14.67
C VAL A 190 -11.75 -3.58 14.87
N THR A 191 -11.55 -2.85 15.95
CA THR A 191 -10.27 -2.22 16.26
C THR A 191 -9.29 -3.18 16.95
N GLU A 192 -9.79 -4.28 17.50
CA GLU A 192 -8.98 -5.31 18.14
C GLU A 192 -8.22 -6.16 17.12
N GLY A 193 -7.20 -6.89 17.59
CA GLY A 193 -6.44 -7.84 16.78
C GLY A 193 -5.17 -8.34 17.47
N ASP A 194 -4.66 -9.47 16.99
CA ASP A 194 -3.44 -10.09 17.49
C ASP A 194 -2.19 -9.39 16.91
N LYS A 195 -1.55 -8.58 17.76
CA LYS A 195 -0.33 -7.82 17.41
C LYS A 195 0.88 -8.71 17.22
N VAL A 196 0.92 -9.86 17.90
CA VAL A 196 2.01 -10.83 17.76
C VAL A 196 1.91 -11.54 16.41
N GLU A 197 0.71 -11.98 16.04
CA GLU A 197 0.50 -12.59 14.73
C GLU A 197 0.73 -11.57 13.59
N ALA A 198 0.38 -10.30 13.78
CA ALA A 198 0.69 -9.24 12.81
C ALA A 198 2.19 -9.06 12.61
N GLN A 199 2.99 -9.15 13.67
CA GLN A 199 4.45 -9.09 13.56
C GLN A 199 5.00 -10.34 12.86
N ILE A 200 4.48 -11.52 13.14
CA ILE A 200 4.88 -12.77 12.48
C ILE A 200 4.55 -12.73 10.97
N LYS A 201 3.34 -12.31 10.60
CA LYS A 201 2.85 -12.31 9.22
C LYS A 201 3.40 -11.15 8.40
N PHE A 202 3.33 -9.94 8.93
CA PHE A 202 3.59 -8.70 8.18
C PHE A 202 4.91 -8.04 8.56
N GLY A 203 5.49 -8.43 9.69
CA GLY A 203 6.61 -7.73 10.32
C GLY A 203 6.21 -6.45 11.04
N TRP A 204 4.92 -6.16 11.22
CA TRP A 204 4.45 -4.94 11.86
C TRP A 204 4.69 -4.96 13.36
N GLU A 205 5.35 -3.93 13.87
CA GLU A 205 5.54 -3.73 15.30
C GLU A 205 4.50 -2.73 15.82
N ILE A 206 3.68 -3.15 16.80
CA ILE A 206 2.62 -2.34 17.36
C ILE A 206 2.86 -2.11 18.84
N ASP A 207 3.21 -0.89 19.20
CA ASP A 207 3.44 -0.46 20.57
C ASP A 207 2.30 0.41 21.08
N ALA A 208 2.13 0.47 22.41
CA ALA A 208 1.18 1.35 23.07
C ALA A 208 1.89 2.32 24.02
N TYR A 209 1.48 3.57 23.97
CA TYR A 209 2.01 4.63 24.85
C TYR A 209 0.89 5.34 25.59
N PRO A 210 1.12 5.70 26.86
CA PRO A 210 0.21 6.59 27.60
C PRO A 210 0.10 7.95 26.92
N VAL A 211 -1.09 8.51 26.89
CA VAL A 211 -1.34 9.81 26.23
C VAL A 211 -0.42 10.92 26.77
N ASN A 212 -0.12 10.91 28.07
CA ASN A 212 0.66 11.98 28.69
C ASN A 212 2.13 11.99 28.23
N GLU A 213 2.71 10.90 27.76
CA GLU A 213 4.03 10.92 27.13
C GLU A 213 4.03 11.77 25.85
N VAL A 214 2.96 11.68 25.06
CA VAL A 214 2.78 12.52 23.88
C VAL A 214 2.49 13.98 24.26
N VAL A 215 1.71 14.19 25.33
CA VAL A 215 1.43 15.54 25.86
C VAL A 215 2.71 16.26 26.25
N ASP A 216 3.71 15.57 26.81
CA ASP A 216 4.99 16.15 27.16
C ASP A 216 5.73 16.66 25.91
N TYR A 217 5.69 15.92 24.79
CA TYR A 217 6.25 16.38 23.51
C TYR A 217 5.52 17.63 22.98
N VAL A 218 4.19 17.66 23.07
CA VAL A 218 3.38 18.80 22.64
C VAL A 218 3.68 20.04 23.50
N ASN A 219 3.76 19.89 24.82
CA ASN A 219 4.07 20.99 25.77
C ASN A 219 5.50 21.50 25.61
N ALA A 220 6.42 20.70 25.12
CA ALA A 220 7.81 21.11 24.87
C ALA A 220 7.99 21.93 23.59
N VAL A 221 6.95 22.10 22.77
CA VAL A 221 7.04 22.84 21.50
C VAL A 221 7.16 24.34 21.78
N SER A 222 8.17 24.99 21.21
CA SER A 222 8.38 26.42 21.39
C SER A 222 7.31 27.28 20.70
N LYS A 223 6.95 28.40 21.26
CA LYS A 223 6.00 29.35 20.64
C LYS A 223 6.42 29.75 19.23
N GLY A 224 7.72 29.99 19.00
CA GLY A 224 8.24 30.38 17.69
C GLY A 224 8.02 29.30 16.64
N ALA A 225 8.14 27.99 16.98
CA ALA A 225 7.85 26.90 16.08
C ALA A 225 6.34 26.79 15.76
N ILE A 226 5.49 27.00 16.77
CA ILE A 226 4.03 27.05 16.59
C ILE A 226 3.64 28.20 15.65
N ASP A 227 4.20 29.39 15.86
CA ASP A 227 3.91 30.55 15.01
C ASP A 227 4.32 30.33 13.56
N ALA A 228 5.52 29.79 13.36
CA ALA A 228 6.02 29.48 12.02
C ALA A 228 5.15 28.45 11.27
N LEU A 229 4.72 27.38 11.94
CA LEU A 229 3.84 26.38 11.34
C LEU A 229 2.43 26.93 11.10
N THR A 230 1.90 27.74 12.00
CA THR A 230 0.61 28.42 11.83
C THR A 230 0.64 29.36 10.62
N GLN A 231 1.74 30.10 10.42
CA GLN A 231 1.91 30.93 9.23
C GLN A 231 1.89 30.10 7.94
N LEU A 232 2.62 28.97 7.92
CA LEU A 232 2.60 28.03 6.79
C LEU A 232 1.21 27.51 6.48
N TYR A 233 0.40 27.20 7.49
CA TYR A 233 -1.00 26.83 7.28
C TYR A 233 -1.80 27.94 6.60
N TYR A 234 -1.62 29.18 7.03
CA TYR A 234 -2.33 30.36 6.49
C TYR A 234 -1.92 30.67 5.05
N GLU A 235 -0.69 30.34 4.68
CA GLU A 235 -0.21 30.46 3.30
C GLU A 235 -0.75 29.33 2.38
N LYS A 236 -0.95 28.14 2.95
CA LYS A 236 -1.30 26.95 2.19
C LYS A 236 -2.81 26.74 2.04
N TYR A 237 -3.60 27.12 3.04
CA TYR A 237 -5.02 26.78 3.12
C TYR A 237 -5.90 28.03 3.19
N ASN A 238 -7.13 27.92 2.65
CA ASN A 238 -8.14 28.95 2.89
C ASN A 238 -8.60 28.92 4.36
N LEU A 239 -9.04 30.06 4.88
CA LEU A 239 -9.57 30.18 6.24
C LEU A 239 -11.08 30.39 6.21
N LEU A 240 -11.85 29.48 6.81
CA LEU A 240 -13.29 29.58 6.95
C LEU A 240 -13.64 30.04 8.36
N LEU A 241 -13.68 31.36 8.58
CA LEU A 241 -13.93 31.97 9.91
C LEU A 241 -15.39 31.81 10.36
N GLU A 242 -16.34 31.82 9.44
CA GLU A 242 -17.79 31.67 9.68
C GLU A 242 -18.32 32.55 10.85
N GLY A 243 -17.82 33.79 10.91
CA GLY A 243 -18.18 34.73 11.96
C GLY A 243 -17.42 34.62 13.27
N ARG A 244 -16.52 33.67 13.42
CA ARG A 244 -15.61 33.57 14.58
C ARG A 244 -14.57 34.69 14.54
N ASP A 245 -14.23 35.22 15.71
CA ASP A 245 -13.17 36.22 15.84
C ASP A 245 -11.83 35.68 15.30
N PRO A 246 -11.11 36.42 14.45
CA PRO A 246 -9.86 35.93 13.84
C PRO A 246 -8.75 35.61 14.86
N ILE A 247 -8.73 36.30 16.01
CA ILE A 247 -7.73 36.05 17.06
C ILE A 247 -8.08 34.73 17.78
N GLU A 248 -9.35 34.49 18.04
CA GLU A 248 -9.83 33.27 18.64
C GLU A 248 -9.59 32.08 17.68
N PHE A 249 -9.97 32.21 16.40
CA PHE A 249 -9.71 31.24 15.38
C PHE A 249 -8.23 30.84 15.33
N LYS A 250 -7.34 31.82 15.32
CA LYS A 250 -5.89 31.59 15.31
C LYS A 250 -5.42 30.78 16.51
N LYS A 251 -5.94 31.03 17.72
CA LYS A 251 -5.58 30.25 18.91
C LYS A 251 -5.90 28.77 18.76
N HIS A 252 -7.04 28.42 18.19
CA HIS A 252 -7.40 27.03 17.93
C HIS A 252 -6.46 26.37 16.90
N VAL A 253 -6.08 27.10 15.84
CA VAL A 253 -5.12 26.61 14.84
C VAL A 253 -3.71 26.44 15.45
N GLU A 254 -3.28 27.35 16.32
CA GLU A 254 -1.99 27.25 17.03
C GLU A 254 -1.91 26.00 17.94
N VAL A 255 -3.03 25.59 18.55
CA VAL A 255 -3.09 24.33 19.32
C VAL A 255 -2.79 23.14 18.42
N GLN A 256 -3.40 23.07 17.23
CA GLN A 256 -3.12 21.99 16.26
C GLN A 256 -1.69 22.03 15.73
N ALA A 257 -1.12 23.20 15.52
CA ALA A 257 0.28 23.34 15.12
C ALA A 257 1.23 22.78 16.20
N GLY A 258 0.96 23.07 17.47
CA GLY A 258 1.69 22.49 18.60
C GLY A 258 1.57 20.96 18.65
N ILE A 259 0.36 20.45 18.42
CA ILE A 259 0.09 18.99 18.37
C ILE A 259 0.83 18.35 17.19
N GLU A 260 0.78 18.93 15.96
CA GLU A 260 1.50 18.37 14.79
C GLU A 260 2.99 18.25 15.06
N ILE A 261 3.62 19.34 15.57
CA ILE A 261 5.06 19.36 15.84
C ILE A 261 5.43 18.33 16.92
N GLY A 262 4.67 18.30 18.01
CA GLY A 262 4.91 17.37 19.12
C GLY A 262 4.76 15.92 18.70
N LEU A 263 3.69 15.57 17.98
CA LEU A 263 3.45 14.23 17.44
C LEU A 263 4.53 13.83 16.44
N GLU A 264 4.86 14.71 15.49
CA GLU A 264 5.88 14.40 14.48
C GLU A 264 7.25 14.16 15.13
N LYS A 265 7.61 14.94 16.13
CA LYS A 265 8.85 14.74 16.89
C LYS A 265 8.82 13.41 17.64
N PHE A 266 7.73 13.07 18.32
CA PHE A 266 7.55 11.80 19.00
C PHE A 266 7.71 10.62 18.02
N LEU A 267 7.03 10.67 16.87
CA LEU A 267 7.11 9.63 15.84
C LEU A 267 8.53 9.45 15.30
N LYS A 268 9.27 10.55 15.10
CA LYS A 268 10.65 10.51 14.62
C LYS A 268 11.63 9.99 15.68
N ASP A 269 11.49 10.42 16.92
CA ASP A 269 12.40 10.04 18.03
C ASP A 269 12.28 8.52 18.33
N HIS A 270 11.10 7.92 18.08
CA HIS A 270 10.81 6.50 18.32
C HIS A 270 10.74 5.66 17.05
N ASP A 271 11.01 6.24 15.87
CA ASP A 271 10.95 5.60 14.54
C ASP A 271 9.62 4.93 14.23
N TYR A 272 8.48 5.58 14.52
CA TYR A 272 7.15 5.13 14.12
C TYR A 272 6.74 5.71 12.76
N GLN A 273 6.07 4.89 11.94
CA GLN A 273 5.59 5.26 10.60
C GLN A 273 4.06 5.42 10.55
N ALA A 274 3.36 5.01 11.59
CA ALA A 274 1.91 5.16 11.71
C ALA A 274 1.52 5.45 13.16
N ILE A 275 0.40 6.15 13.32
CA ILE A 275 -0.13 6.56 14.62
C ILE A 275 -1.63 6.24 14.71
N VAL A 276 -2.05 5.88 15.89
CA VAL A 276 -3.46 5.68 16.23
C VAL A 276 -3.83 6.52 17.44
N THR A 277 -4.94 7.22 17.37
CA THR A 277 -5.48 8.00 18.46
C THR A 277 -6.84 7.48 18.92
N HIS A 278 -7.25 7.90 20.11
CA HIS A 278 -8.52 7.50 20.73
C HIS A 278 -9.19 8.75 21.32
N PHE A 279 -10.29 9.18 20.75
CA PHE A 279 -10.97 10.42 21.16
C PHE A 279 -11.54 10.36 22.62
N GLY A 280 -11.79 9.18 23.15
CA GLY A 280 -12.23 8.98 24.53
C GLY A 280 -11.13 9.06 25.58
N ASP A 281 -9.85 9.10 25.15
CA ASP A 281 -8.69 9.26 26.04
C ASP A 281 -7.65 10.20 25.42
N LEU A 282 -7.79 11.48 25.70
CA LEU A 282 -6.93 12.55 25.18
C LEU A 282 -5.97 13.10 26.26
N GLY A 283 -5.99 12.56 27.49
CA GLY A 283 -5.10 12.99 28.56
C GLY A 283 -5.07 14.51 28.71
N GLY A 284 -3.88 15.09 28.64
CA GLY A 284 -3.66 16.54 28.71
C GLY A 284 -3.75 17.29 27.37
N LEU A 285 -4.10 16.66 26.26
CA LEU A 285 -4.31 17.35 24.98
C LEU A 285 -5.54 18.27 25.06
N LYS A 286 -5.40 19.49 24.56
CA LYS A 286 -6.48 20.49 24.57
C LYS A 286 -7.54 20.22 23.52
N GLN A 287 -7.16 19.65 22.39
CA GLN A 287 -8.02 19.33 21.26
C GLN A 287 -7.79 17.90 20.81
N LEU A 288 -8.78 17.30 20.12
CA LEU A 288 -8.56 16.11 19.32
C LEU A 288 -7.62 16.47 18.15
N PRO A 289 -6.60 15.64 17.85
CA PRO A 289 -5.61 15.93 16.81
C PRO A 289 -6.19 15.83 15.37
N GLY A 290 -6.95 16.80 14.91
CA GLY A 290 -7.57 16.82 13.58
C GLY A 290 -6.61 17.28 12.48
N LEU A 291 -6.41 18.61 12.36
CA LEU A 291 -5.47 19.21 11.39
C LEU A 291 -4.08 18.57 11.49
N ALA A 292 -3.60 18.31 12.70
CA ALA A 292 -2.30 17.67 12.94
C ALA A 292 -2.20 16.30 12.25
N ILE A 293 -3.17 15.43 12.44
CA ILE A 293 -3.19 14.06 11.83
C ILE A 293 -3.36 14.14 10.31
N GLN A 294 -4.23 15.00 9.80
CA GLN A 294 -4.41 15.20 8.36
C GLN A 294 -3.09 15.56 7.69
N ARG A 295 -2.32 16.43 8.33
CA ARG A 295 -0.99 16.86 7.89
C ARG A 295 0.06 15.75 8.00
N LEU A 296 0.04 14.98 9.07
CA LEU A 296 0.94 13.83 9.22
C LEU A 296 0.67 12.78 8.13
N MET A 297 -0.60 12.50 7.81
CA MET A 297 -0.94 11.62 6.68
C MET A 297 -0.47 12.21 5.34
N GLU A 298 -0.54 13.52 5.13
CA GLU A 298 0.01 14.16 3.93
C GLU A 298 1.52 13.96 3.81
N LYS A 299 2.24 13.97 4.93
CA LYS A 299 3.68 13.69 5.01
C LYS A 299 4.03 12.19 4.80
N GLY A 300 3.02 11.31 4.77
CA GLY A 300 3.20 9.88 4.50
C GLY A 300 3.02 8.96 5.71
N TYR A 301 2.71 9.48 6.88
CA TYR A 301 2.38 8.64 8.03
C TYR A 301 1.05 7.91 7.80
N GLY A 302 0.93 6.69 8.35
CA GLY A 302 -0.34 6.00 8.45
C GLY A 302 -1.16 6.51 9.62
N PHE A 303 -2.48 6.40 9.50
CA PHE A 303 -3.41 6.73 10.57
C PHE A 303 -4.56 5.73 10.64
N GLY A 304 -5.00 5.46 11.86
CA GLY A 304 -6.24 4.77 12.20
C GLY A 304 -6.86 5.43 13.44
N ALA A 305 -8.17 5.38 13.54
CA ALA A 305 -8.90 5.91 14.68
C ALA A 305 -9.19 4.84 15.72
N GLU A 306 -9.56 5.26 16.95
CA GLU A 306 -10.17 4.39 17.96
C GLU A 306 -9.33 3.18 18.41
N GLY A 307 -8.02 3.24 18.20
CA GLY A 307 -7.15 2.12 18.50
C GLY A 307 -6.91 1.17 17.32
N ASP A 308 -7.49 1.41 16.13
CA ASP A 308 -7.36 0.54 14.95
C ASP A 308 -5.99 0.64 14.26
N TRP A 309 -5.04 -0.05 14.87
CA TRP A 309 -3.68 -0.14 14.37
C TRP A 309 -3.57 -0.85 13.01
N LYS A 310 -4.52 -1.75 12.67
CA LYS A 310 -4.55 -2.47 11.40
C LYS A 310 -4.78 -1.50 10.24
N THR A 311 -5.79 -0.65 10.36
CA THR A 311 -6.06 0.39 9.36
C THR A 311 -4.92 1.41 9.28
N ALA A 312 -4.32 1.80 10.42
CA ALA A 312 -3.14 2.69 10.41
C ALA A 312 -1.96 2.10 9.63
N ALA A 313 -1.65 0.83 9.86
CA ALA A 313 -0.60 0.13 9.11
C ALA A 313 -0.95 -0.01 7.62
N MET A 314 -2.21 -0.32 7.28
CA MET A 314 -2.67 -0.40 5.89
C MET A 314 -2.57 0.93 5.15
N VAL A 315 -2.97 2.05 5.76
CA VAL A 315 -2.80 3.39 5.18
C VAL A 315 -1.32 3.67 4.91
N ARG A 316 -0.42 3.33 5.86
CA ARG A 316 1.02 3.47 5.65
C ARG A 316 1.53 2.59 4.52
N LEU A 317 1.16 1.32 4.48
CA LEU A 317 1.53 0.37 3.44
C LEU A 317 1.14 0.88 2.05
N MET A 318 -0.12 1.31 1.88
CA MET A 318 -0.62 1.81 0.60
C MET A 318 0.10 3.08 0.15
N LYS A 319 0.47 3.97 1.08
CA LYS A 319 1.32 5.15 0.79
C LYS A 319 2.73 4.76 0.35
N VAL A 320 3.31 3.73 0.94
CA VAL A 320 4.62 3.18 0.55
C VAL A 320 4.58 2.62 -0.87
N MET A 321 3.58 1.81 -1.20
CA MET A 321 3.42 1.23 -2.54
C MET A 321 3.26 2.28 -3.64
N THR A 322 2.74 3.46 -3.30
CA THR A 322 2.56 4.58 -4.24
C THR A 322 3.67 5.62 -4.20
N ALA A 323 4.70 5.40 -3.38
CA ALA A 323 5.81 6.35 -3.23
C ALA A 323 6.47 6.67 -4.59
N GLY A 324 6.80 7.93 -4.81
CA GLY A 324 7.43 8.40 -6.05
C GLY A 324 6.52 8.40 -7.30
N LYS A 325 5.24 8.07 -7.20
CA LYS A 325 4.30 8.18 -8.31
C LYS A 325 4.02 9.66 -8.60
N LYS A 326 4.38 10.12 -9.81
CA LYS A 326 4.33 11.56 -10.18
C LYS A 326 2.90 12.13 -10.15
N ASP A 327 1.92 11.34 -10.60
CA ASP A 327 0.52 11.77 -10.73
C ASP A 327 -0.35 11.10 -9.68
N ALA A 328 0.17 10.92 -8.45
CA ALA A 328 -0.55 10.31 -7.37
C ALA A 328 -1.79 11.14 -6.99
N LYS A 329 -2.95 10.49 -6.96
CA LYS A 329 -4.23 11.11 -6.58
C LYS A 329 -4.48 11.06 -5.08
N GLY A 330 -3.79 10.17 -4.37
CA GLY A 330 -3.74 10.12 -2.92
C GLY A 330 -4.30 8.86 -2.27
N THR A 331 -3.92 8.72 -1.00
CA THR A 331 -4.33 7.62 -0.11
C THR A 331 -4.75 8.20 1.24
N SER A 332 -5.84 7.71 1.82
CA SER A 332 -6.41 8.21 3.06
C SER A 332 -6.95 7.09 3.94
N PHE A 333 -7.04 7.38 5.23
CA PHE A 333 -7.99 6.74 6.14
C PHE A 333 -9.38 7.27 5.83
N MET A 334 -10.41 6.41 5.82
CA MET A 334 -11.82 6.76 5.62
C MET A 334 -12.71 5.94 6.56
N GLU A 335 -13.95 6.38 6.74
CA GLU A 335 -14.98 5.68 7.49
C GLU A 335 -16.33 5.79 6.79
N ASP A 336 -17.03 4.66 6.68
CA ASP A 336 -18.39 4.57 6.14
C ASP A 336 -19.39 5.21 7.11
N TYR A 337 -20.07 6.29 6.70
CA TYR A 337 -21.01 6.99 7.58
C TYR A 337 -22.47 6.72 7.26
N THR A 338 -22.91 7.01 6.03
CA THR A 338 -24.32 6.88 5.71
C THR A 338 -24.57 6.60 4.23
N TYR A 339 -25.66 5.91 3.95
CA TYR A 339 -26.08 5.55 2.59
C TYR A 339 -27.02 6.58 1.96
N ASN A 340 -26.84 6.80 0.68
CA ASN A 340 -27.87 7.40 -0.19
C ASN A 340 -28.51 6.28 -1.02
N PHE A 341 -29.81 6.04 -0.82
CA PHE A 341 -30.58 5.01 -1.53
C PHE A 341 -31.47 5.57 -2.65
N VAL A 342 -31.31 6.84 -3.02
CA VAL A 342 -32.08 7.43 -4.12
C VAL A 342 -31.72 6.74 -5.43
N PRO A 343 -32.70 6.17 -6.19
CA PRO A 343 -32.44 5.46 -7.44
C PRO A 343 -31.64 6.30 -8.45
N GLY A 344 -30.55 5.72 -8.97
CA GLY A 344 -29.59 6.36 -9.87
C GLY A 344 -28.57 7.27 -9.20
N LYS A 345 -28.58 7.37 -7.87
CA LYS A 345 -27.69 8.22 -7.05
C LYS A 345 -27.18 7.48 -5.82
N GLU A 346 -27.23 6.16 -5.88
CA GLU A 346 -26.84 5.30 -4.76
C GLU A 346 -25.35 5.45 -4.47
N GLY A 347 -25.01 5.46 -3.18
CA GLY A 347 -23.63 5.52 -2.71
C GLY A 347 -23.51 5.64 -1.21
N ILE A 348 -22.28 5.73 -0.75
CA ILE A 348 -21.91 5.86 0.65
C ILE A 348 -21.23 7.21 0.83
N LEU A 349 -21.69 7.96 1.82
CA LEU A 349 -20.96 9.14 2.30
C LEU A 349 -19.86 8.67 3.25
N GLU A 350 -18.66 9.01 2.88
CA GLU A 350 -17.44 8.69 3.58
C GLU A 350 -16.86 9.94 4.22
N ALA A 351 -16.46 9.81 5.46
CA ALA A 351 -15.81 10.89 6.20
C ALA A 351 -14.97 10.29 7.35
N HIS A 352 -14.54 11.09 8.24
CA HIS A 352 -14.26 10.83 9.64
C HIS A 352 -14.48 12.13 10.41
N MET A 353 -14.49 12.05 11.72
CA MET A 353 -14.72 13.25 12.53
C MET A 353 -13.77 14.40 12.20
N LEU A 354 -12.51 14.10 11.91
CA LEU A 354 -11.49 15.10 11.55
C LEU A 354 -10.49 14.58 10.49
N GLU A 355 -10.09 13.33 10.54
CA GLU A 355 -8.80 12.85 10.06
C GLU A 355 -8.86 12.20 8.66
N VAL A 356 -9.31 12.93 7.66
CA VAL A 356 -9.23 12.52 6.24
C VAL A 356 -8.04 13.23 5.58
N CYS A 357 -7.21 12.48 4.85
CA CYS A 357 -5.96 12.97 4.27
C CYS A 357 -6.19 13.98 3.13
N PRO A 358 -5.61 15.17 3.16
CA PRO A 358 -5.82 16.19 2.11
C PRO A 358 -5.23 15.82 0.74
N THR A 359 -4.44 14.74 0.62
CA THR A 359 -3.94 14.29 -0.69
C THR A 359 -5.05 13.84 -1.64
N ILE A 360 -6.22 13.45 -1.12
CA ILE A 360 -7.38 13.06 -1.94
C ILE A 360 -8.29 14.23 -2.33
N ALA A 361 -8.00 15.46 -1.87
CA ALA A 361 -8.85 16.63 -2.08
C ALA A 361 -9.01 17.01 -3.57
N ASP A 362 -10.24 17.35 -3.97
CA ASP A 362 -10.55 17.96 -5.27
C ASP A 362 -10.57 19.49 -5.12
N GLY A 363 -9.46 20.13 -5.45
CA GLY A 363 -9.36 21.59 -5.39
C GLY A 363 -8.88 22.15 -4.04
N PRO A 364 -9.28 23.39 -3.71
CA PRO A 364 -8.73 24.09 -2.57
C PRO A 364 -9.18 23.47 -1.24
N VAL A 365 -8.25 23.35 -0.31
CA VAL A 365 -8.46 22.86 1.05
C VAL A 365 -8.61 24.05 1.98
N SER A 366 -9.53 23.99 2.93
CA SER A 366 -9.80 25.06 3.87
C SER A 366 -9.63 24.60 5.31
N ILE A 367 -9.18 25.50 6.20
CA ILE A 367 -9.21 25.29 7.65
C ILE A 367 -10.54 25.78 8.21
N LYS A 368 -11.17 24.93 9.02
CA LYS A 368 -12.39 25.24 9.76
C LYS A 368 -12.20 24.91 11.25
N VAL A 369 -12.80 25.69 12.13
CA VAL A 369 -12.82 25.44 13.59
C VAL A 369 -14.27 25.27 14.00
N ASN A 370 -14.64 24.08 14.42
CA ASN A 370 -16.01 23.76 14.84
C ASN A 370 -16.01 22.94 16.12
N PRO A 371 -17.07 23.07 16.94
CA PRO A 371 -17.29 22.19 18.07
C PRO A 371 -17.24 20.72 17.64
N LEU A 372 -16.69 19.90 18.51
CA LEU A 372 -16.82 18.47 18.46
C LEU A 372 -17.78 18.10 19.59
N SER A 373 -18.94 17.54 19.28
CA SER A 373 -19.98 17.22 20.28
C SER A 373 -19.59 16.09 21.25
N MET A 374 -18.34 15.65 21.21
CA MET A 374 -17.78 14.56 22.01
C MET A 374 -16.44 14.98 22.64
N GLY A 375 -16.09 14.37 23.79
CA GLY A 375 -14.76 14.46 24.37
C GLY A 375 -14.48 15.64 25.27
N ASP A 376 -15.41 16.59 25.47
CA ASP A 376 -15.29 17.76 26.36
C ASP A 376 -13.94 18.48 26.23
N ARG A 377 -13.57 18.86 24.98
CA ARG A 377 -12.34 19.53 24.61
C ARG A 377 -12.61 20.84 23.87
N GLU A 378 -11.57 21.67 23.72
CA GLU A 378 -11.63 22.86 22.88
C GLU A 378 -11.96 22.50 21.43
N ASP A 379 -12.66 23.39 20.71
CA ASP A 379 -13.03 23.22 19.32
C ASP A 379 -11.79 22.94 18.44
N PRO A 380 -11.66 21.74 17.83
CA PRO A 380 -10.49 21.43 17.03
C PRO A 380 -10.52 22.09 15.65
N ALA A 381 -9.37 22.62 15.23
CA ALA A 381 -9.17 22.99 13.85
C ALA A 381 -8.95 21.74 12.98
N ARG A 382 -9.52 21.76 11.76
CA ARG A 382 -9.46 20.67 10.78
C ARG A 382 -9.43 21.20 9.35
N LEU A 383 -8.92 20.37 8.43
CA LEU A 383 -9.03 20.62 7.00
C LEU A 383 -10.37 20.08 6.49
N VAL A 384 -11.06 20.92 5.72
CA VAL A 384 -12.32 20.55 5.06
C VAL A 384 -12.15 20.65 3.55
N PHE A 385 -12.66 19.64 2.84
CA PHE A 385 -12.60 19.52 1.39
C PHE A 385 -13.54 18.38 0.93
N THR A 386 -13.75 18.29 -0.37
CA THR A 386 -14.38 17.12 -1.00
C THR A 386 -13.33 16.34 -1.77
N ALA A 387 -13.41 15.02 -1.76
CA ALA A 387 -12.49 14.15 -2.48
C ALA A 387 -12.69 14.22 -4.01
N LYS A 388 -11.63 13.84 -4.74
CA LYS A 388 -11.65 13.74 -6.22
C LYS A 388 -12.65 12.72 -6.70
N GLU A 389 -13.14 12.90 -7.92
CA GLU A 389 -13.88 11.86 -8.65
C GLU A 389 -12.91 10.83 -9.26
N GLY A 390 -13.37 9.61 -9.43
CA GLY A 390 -12.67 8.54 -10.12
C GLY A 390 -12.66 7.21 -9.39
N GLU A 391 -12.14 6.20 -10.06
CA GLU A 391 -12.00 4.87 -9.48
C GLU A 391 -10.93 4.83 -8.40
N GLY A 392 -11.18 4.02 -7.39
CA GLY A 392 -10.26 3.72 -6.30
C GLY A 392 -10.54 2.36 -5.68
N ILE A 393 -9.79 2.03 -4.65
CA ILE A 393 -10.02 0.84 -3.83
C ILE A 393 -10.13 1.22 -2.36
N ALA A 394 -11.12 0.65 -1.69
CA ALA A 394 -11.26 0.67 -0.23
C ALA A 394 -10.82 -0.70 0.31
N THR A 395 -9.98 -0.73 1.34
CA THR A 395 -9.47 -1.96 1.92
C THR A 395 -9.71 -2.00 3.42
N SER A 396 -10.02 -3.20 3.94
CA SER A 396 -10.12 -3.46 5.37
C SER A 396 -9.33 -4.73 5.72
N LEU A 397 -8.35 -4.61 6.60
CA LEU A 397 -7.65 -5.75 7.17
C LEU A 397 -8.29 -6.11 8.50
N ILE A 398 -8.93 -7.26 8.56
CA ILE A 398 -9.60 -7.74 9.77
C ILE A 398 -8.90 -8.95 10.36
N ASP A 399 -9.01 -9.08 11.69
CA ASP A 399 -8.57 -10.25 12.43
C ASP A 399 -9.80 -11.12 12.77
N LEU A 400 -9.77 -12.38 12.35
CA LEU A 400 -10.81 -13.36 12.61
C LEU A 400 -10.48 -14.28 13.81
N GLY A 401 -9.45 -13.93 14.60
CA GLY A 401 -9.01 -14.65 15.80
C GLY A 401 -8.03 -15.80 15.52
N HIS A 402 -8.02 -16.34 14.32
CA HIS A 402 -7.10 -17.41 13.90
C HIS A 402 -6.45 -17.14 12.54
N ARG A 403 -6.79 -16.05 11.90
CA ARG A 403 -6.20 -15.57 10.63
C ARG A 403 -6.55 -14.11 10.37
N PHE A 404 -5.75 -13.46 9.55
CA PHE A 404 -6.11 -12.18 8.94
C PHE A 404 -6.82 -12.37 7.61
N ARG A 405 -7.75 -11.46 7.32
CA ARG A 405 -8.40 -11.33 6.02
C ARG A 405 -8.26 -9.91 5.50
N LEU A 406 -7.78 -9.76 4.28
CA LEU A 406 -7.81 -8.50 3.54
C LEU A 406 -9.04 -8.45 2.65
N ILE A 407 -9.93 -7.50 2.88
CA ILE A 407 -11.08 -7.22 2.03
C ILE A 407 -10.71 -6.05 1.14
N ILE A 408 -10.96 -6.16 -0.16
CA ILE A 408 -10.63 -5.15 -1.17
C ILE A 408 -11.89 -4.89 -1.98
N ASN A 409 -12.43 -3.69 -1.92
CA ASN A 409 -13.57 -3.29 -2.73
C ASN A 409 -13.18 -2.20 -3.73
N LYS A 410 -13.44 -2.42 -5.01
CA LYS A 410 -13.40 -1.35 -6.01
C LYS A 410 -14.54 -0.38 -5.77
N VAL A 411 -14.23 0.90 -5.79
CA VAL A 411 -15.22 1.96 -5.58
C VAL A 411 -15.09 3.03 -6.67
N ASP A 412 -16.20 3.67 -6.97
CA ASP A 412 -16.28 4.77 -7.93
C ASP A 412 -16.67 6.04 -7.20
N CYS A 413 -15.68 6.91 -6.95
CA CYS A 413 -15.88 8.17 -6.25
C CYS A 413 -16.56 9.18 -7.18
N LYS A 414 -17.57 9.84 -6.64
CA LYS A 414 -18.41 10.81 -7.32
C LYS A 414 -18.57 12.08 -6.49
N LYS A 415 -18.97 13.16 -7.12
CA LYS A 415 -19.42 14.35 -6.39
C LYS A 415 -20.80 14.12 -5.79
N THR A 416 -21.01 14.66 -4.59
CA THR A 416 -22.35 14.77 -4.03
C THR A 416 -23.19 15.74 -4.86
N GLU A 417 -24.50 15.49 -4.98
CA GLU A 417 -25.39 16.35 -5.77
C GLU A 417 -25.48 17.79 -5.27
N LYS A 418 -25.32 17.97 -3.98
CA LYS A 418 -25.41 19.25 -3.30
C LYS A 418 -24.29 19.38 -2.28
N PRO A 419 -23.81 20.60 -2.04
CA PRO A 419 -22.89 20.86 -0.95
C PRO A 419 -23.57 20.57 0.39
N MET A 420 -22.77 20.22 1.39
CA MET A 420 -23.20 19.92 2.76
C MET A 420 -22.60 20.96 3.73
N PRO A 421 -23.09 22.22 3.72
CA PRO A 421 -22.46 23.33 4.44
C PRO A 421 -22.44 23.14 5.96
N GLU A 422 -23.40 22.41 6.51
CA GLU A 422 -23.50 22.13 7.94
C GLU A 422 -22.59 20.95 8.39
N LEU A 423 -22.00 20.20 7.45
CA LEU A 423 -21.09 19.12 7.76
C LEU A 423 -19.62 19.63 7.78
N PRO A 424 -19.03 19.84 8.95
CA PRO A 424 -17.74 20.53 9.07
C PRO A 424 -16.54 19.57 8.96
N VAL A 425 -16.58 18.59 8.04
CA VAL A 425 -15.52 17.59 7.86
C VAL A 425 -15.19 17.41 6.38
N ALA A 426 -14.02 16.84 6.11
CA ALA A 426 -13.67 16.40 4.78
C ALA A 426 -14.49 15.16 4.41
N THR A 427 -14.95 15.08 3.15
CA THR A 427 -15.85 14.00 2.68
C THR A 427 -15.40 13.41 1.37
N ALA A 428 -15.73 12.14 1.16
CA ALA A 428 -15.84 11.50 -0.14
C ALA A 428 -17.24 10.90 -0.28
N PHE A 429 -17.65 10.64 -1.51
CA PHE A 429 -18.88 9.92 -1.79
C PHE A 429 -18.58 8.90 -2.87
N TRP A 430 -18.83 7.62 -2.61
CA TRP A 430 -18.58 6.59 -3.60
C TRP A 430 -19.68 5.56 -3.72
N THR A 431 -19.72 4.92 -4.89
CA THR A 431 -20.52 3.72 -5.11
C THR A 431 -19.59 2.52 -5.14
N PRO A 432 -19.73 1.56 -4.21
CA PRO A 432 -18.96 0.32 -4.26
C PRO A 432 -19.40 -0.51 -5.48
N LYS A 433 -18.46 -1.31 -6.03
CA LYS A 433 -18.78 -2.28 -7.08
C LYS A 433 -19.37 -3.56 -6.46
N PRO A 434 -20.22 -4.31 -7.24
CA PRO A 434 -20.75 -3.96 -8.55
C PRO A 434 -21.82 -2.85 -8.52
N ASP A 435 -22.49 -2.68 -7.41
CA ASP A 435 -23.47 -1.67 -7.05
C ASP A 435 -23.54 -1.53 -5.52
N LEU A 436 -24.20 -0.49 -5.01
CA LEU A 436 -24.30 -0.22 -3.59
C LEU A 436 -24.83 -1.43 -2.79
N TYR A 437 -25.85 -2.10 -3.29
CA TYR A 437 -26.55 -3.15 -2.53
C TYR A 437 -25.68 -4.40 -2.41
N LYS A 438 -25.14 -4.89 -3.53
CA LYS A 438 -24.29 -6.08 -3.55
C LYS A 438 -22.91 -5.80 -2.93
N GLY A 439 -22.34 -4.63 -3.19
CA GLY A 439 -21.06 -4.24 -2.61
C GLY A 439 -21.13 -4.19 -1.08
N ALA A 440 -22.15 -3.52 -0.53
CA ALA A 440 -22.37 -3.46 0.92
C ALA A 440 -22.72 -4.83 1.51
N GLU A 441 -23.56 -5.66 0.84
CA GLU A 441 -23.83 -7.03 1.28
C GLU A 441 -22.55 -7.86 1.33
N ALA A 442 -21.73 -7.80 0.28
CA ALA A 442 -20.47 -8.51 0.18
C ALA A 442 -19.49 -8.08 1.28
N TRP A 443 -19.36 -6.77 1.52
CA TRP A 443 -18.51 -6.20 2.56
C TRP A 443 -18.87 -6.71 3.95
N ILE A 444 -20.16 -6.67 4.29
CA ILE A 444 -20.68 -7.16 5.57
C ILE A 444 -20.48 -8.67 5.71
N LEU A 445 -20.75 -9.46 4.66
CA LEU A 445 -20.54 -10.90 4.68
C LEU A 445 -19.07 -11.29 4.84
N ALA A 446 -18.16 -10.52 4.25
CA ALA A 446 -16.73 -10.71 4.41
C ALA A 446 -16.21 -10.29 5.78
N GLY A 447 -17.01 -9.55 6.58
CA GLY A 447 -16.66 -9.04 7.90
C GLY A 447 -15.96 -7.68 7.87
N GLY A 448 -16.12 -6.91 6.78
CA GLY A 448 -15.48 -5.61 6.60
C GLY A 448 -15.81 -4.62 7.70
N ALA A 449 -14.80 -3.87 8.14
CA ALA A 449 -14.92 -2.84 9.16
C ALA A 449 -15.54 -1.55 8.57
N HIS A 450 -16.00 -0.65 9.45
CA HIS A 450 -16.35 0.72 9.08
C HIS A 450 -15.12 1.59 8.79
N HIS A 451 -13.96 1.25 9.35
CA HIS A 451 -12.69 1.87 9.01
C HIS A 451 -12.09 1.25 7.74
N THR A 452 -11.64 2.09 6.83
CA THR A 452 -11.00 1.67 5.58
C THR A 452 -9.70 2.43 5.31
N ALA A 453 -8.75 1.75 4.65
CA ALA A 453 -7.65 2.39 3.98
C ALA A 453 -8.03 2.52 2.50
N PHE A 454 -8.11 3.74 2.02
CA PHE A 454 -8.56 4.09 0.67
C PHE A 454 -7.42 4.62 -0.19
N SER A 455 -7.38 4.24 -1.48
CA SER A 455 -6.43 4.80 -2.45
C SER A 455 -7.00 4.86 -3.85
N TYR A 456 -6.73 5.98 -4.54
CA TYR A 456 -6.91 6.11 -5.99
C TYR A 456 -5.78 5.51 -6.82
N ASP A 457 -4.67 5.16 -6.20
CA ASP A 457 -3.39 4.94 -6.88
C ASP A 457 -2.98 3.48 -6.98
N LEU A 458 -3.68 2.60 -6.27
CA LEU A 458 -3.44 1.17 -6.25
C LEU A 458 -4.55 0.41 -6.96
N SER A 459 -4.19 -0.74 -7.53
CA SER A 459 -5.14 -1.69 -8.10
C SER A 459 -5.46 -2.83 -7.12
N VAL A 460 -6.57 -3.52 -7.39
CA VAL A 460 -6.93 -4.77 -6.70
C VAL A 460 -5.79 -5.78 -6.77
N ASP A 461 -5.23 -6.02 -7.97
CA ASP A 461 -4.17 -7.02 -8.19
C ASP A 461 -2.93 -6.73 -7.34
N GLN A 462 -2.57 -5.44 -7.15
CA GLN A 462 -1.44 -5.08 -6.30
C GLN A 462 -1.66 -5.44 -4.83
N MET A 463 -2.87 -5.27 -4.32
CA MET A 463 -3.21 -5.62 -2.94
C MET A 463 -3.36 -7.13 -2.76
N VAL A 464 -3.92 -7.84 -3.75
CA VAL A 464 -3.97 -9.30 -3.78
C VAL A 464 -2.56 -9.89 -3.77
N ALA A 465 -1.66 -9.40 -4.62
CA ALA A 465 -0.27 -9.85 -4.66
C ALA A 465 0.44 -9.66 -3.31
N TRP A 466 0.18 -8.54 -2.61
CA TRP A 466 0.69 -8.32 -1.27
C TRP A 466 0.11 -9.34 -0.27
N ALA A 467 -1.20 -9.57 -0.29
CA ALA A 467 -1.86 -10.51 0.61
C ALA A 467 -1.36 -11.96 0.41
N GLU A 468 -1.22 -12.39 -0.84
CA GLU A 468 -0.65 -13.71 -1.20
C GLU A 468 0.78 -13.87 -0.67
N ALA A 469 1.62 -12.85 -0.85
CA ALA A 469 3.00 -12.87 -0.35
C ALA A 469 3.08 -12.91 1.19
N MET A 470 2.10 -12.31 1.88
CA MET A 470 1.97 -12.38 3.34
C MET A 470 1.31 -13.68 3.82
N GLY A 471 0.82 -14.51 2.92
CA GLY A 471 0.14 -15.77 3.23
C GLY A 471 -1.18 -15.56 3.98
N ILE A 472 -1.91 -14.50 3.66
CA ILE A 472 -3.22 -14.20 4.25
C ILE A 472 -4.34 -14.29 3.22
N GLU A 473 -5.55 -14.50 3.71
CA GLU A 473 -6.77 -14.51 2.92
C GLU A 473 -7.02 -13.13 2.29
N SER A 474 -7.36 -13.09 0.99
CA SER A 474 -7.90 -11.90 0.32
C SER A 474 -9.30 -12.17 -0.20
N VAL A 475 -10.18 -11.18 -0.07
CA VAL A 475 -11.55 -11.20 -0.60
C VAL A 475 -11.73 -9.95 -1.47
N VAL A 476 -11.99 -10.17 -2.77
CA VAL A 476 -12.17 -9.10 -3.74
C VAL A 476 -13.65 -8.88 -4.01
N ILE A 477 -14.06 -7.61 -3.96
CA ILE A 477 -15.42 -7.14 -4.28
C ILE A 477 -15.28 -6.17 -5.45
N ASP A 478 -15.77 -6.58 -6.63
CA ASP A 478 -15.65 -5.86 -7.90
C ASP A 478 -16.90 -6.02 -8.78
N GLU A 479 -16.79 -5.70 -10.05
CA GLU A 479 -17.86 -5.79 -11.04
C GLU A 479 -18.40 -7.22 -11.22
N ASN A 480 -17.59 -8.23 -10.93
CA ASN A 480 -17.89 -9.65 -11.13
C ASN A 480 -18.45 -10.32 -9.86
N THR A 481 -18.60 -9.61 -8.77
CA THR A 481 -19.01 -10.17 -7.48
C THR A 481 -20.41 -10.75 -7.53
N ASP A 482 -20.52 -12.07 -7.30
CA ASP A 482 -21.77 -12.81 -7.08
C ASP A 482 -21.84 -13.26 -5.62
N ILE A 483 -22.91 -12.90 -4.91
CA ILE A 483 -23.07 -13.14 -3.48
C ILE A 483 -23.08 -14.65 -3.13
N ARG A 484 -23.60 -15.50 -4.01
CA ARG A 484 -23.63 -16.95 -3.79
C ARG A 484 -22.24 -17.57 -3.94
N ILE A 485 -21.49 -17.09 -4.93
CA ILE A 485 -20.10 -17.51 -5.15
C ILE A 485 -19.25 -17.04 -3.97
N LEU A 486 -19.36 -15.77 -3.58
CA LEU A 486 -18.66 -15.21 -2.43
C LEU A 486 -18.92 -16.01 -1.14
N LYS A 487 -20.17 -16.35 -0.84
CA LYS A 487 -20.50 -17.19 0.35
C LYS A 487 -19.82 -18.56 0.30
N ASN A 488 -19.63 -19.15 -0.88
CA ASN A 488 -18.90 -20.41 -1.02
C ASN A 488 -17.38 -20.20 -0.84
N GLU A 489 -16.83 -19.15 -1.43
CA GLU A 489 -15.43 -18.76 -1.26
C GLU A 489 -15.09 -18.56 0.22
N LEU A 490 -15.87 -17.77 0.95
CA LEU A 490 -15.67 -17.54 2.39
C LEU A 490 -15.69 -18.85 3.20
N ARG A 491 -16.53 -19.84 2.83
CA ARG A 491 -16.54 -21.15 3.48
C ARG A 491 -15.30 -21.99 3.17
N TRP A 492 -14.79 -21.93 1.92
CA TRP A 492 -13.55 -22.61 1.54
C TRP A 492 -12.35 -21.99 2.23
N ASN A 493 -12.32 -20.67 2.33
CA ASN A 493 -11.25 -19.93 2.98
C ASN A 493 -11.15 -20.28 4.48
N GLU A 494 -12.26 -20.59 5.15
CA GLU A 494 -12.27 -21.14 6.51
C GLU A 494 -11.44 -22.44 6.66
N VAL A 495 -11.31 -23.21 5.61
CA VAL A 495 -10.56 -24.47 5.62
C VAL A 495 -9.10 -24.26 5.20
N VAL A 496 -8.86 -23.36 4.24
CA VAL A 496 -7.53 -23.14 3.62
C VAL A 496 -6.63 -22.30 4.50
N TYR A 497 -7.17 -21.27 5.14
CA TYR A 497 -6.41 -20.27 5.92
C TYR A 497 -6.54 -20.49 7.43
N ARG A 498 -6.45 -21.74 7.88
CA ARG A 498 -6.46 -22.09 9.32
C ARG A 498 -5.09 -21.97 9.96
#